data_551b5ef52f3315607650aca5fcf3578d
#
_entry.id   551b5ef52f3315607650aca5fcf3578d
#
_cell.length_a   1.000
_cell.length_b   1.000
_cell.length_c   1.000
_cell.angle_alpha   90.00
_cell.angle_beta   90.00
_cell.angle_gamma   90.00
#
_symmetry.space_group_name_H-M   'P 1'
#
loop_
_entity.id
_entity.type
_entity.pdbx_description
1 polymer ?
#
loop_
_entity_poly.entity_id
_entity_poly.type
_entity_poly.pdbx_seq_one_letter_code
_entity_poly.pdbx_strand_id
1 'polypeptide(L)'
;MASISVSCQGDADEGWTCHVTLREGGLDVSTHIVRVRAADLSRLDPGATEPDELVKASFAFLLEREPPGSILRSFDLTDIARYFPEYDNEFPVRSR
;
A
#
# COMPACT_ATOMS: atom_id res chain seq x y z
N MET A 1 -3.93 -14.68 10.95
CA MET A 1 -3.34 -14.03 9.82
C MET A 1 -4.19 -12.87 9.41
N ALA A 2 -3.60 -11.73 9.15
CA ALA A 2 -4.37 -10.56 8.78
C ALA A 2 -4.75 -10.62 7.31
N SER A 3 -5.95 -10.18 6.99
CA SER A 3 -6.34 -9.99 5.59
C SER A 3 -6.33 -8.51 5.29
N ILE A 4 -6.13 -8.17 4.03
CA ILE A 4 -5.97 -6.80 3.59
C ILE A 4 -7.04 -6.50 2.55
N SER A 5 -7.87 -5.50 2.83
CA SER A 5 -8.88 -5.04 1.88
C SER A 5 -8.50 -3.67 1.41
N VAL A 6 -8.49 -3.45 0.11
CA VAL A 6 -8.09 -2.17 -0.48
C VAL A 6 -9.18 -1.66 -1.38
N SER A 7 -9.51 -0.39 -1.25
CA SER A 7 -10.49 0.27 -2.11
C SER A 7 -9.91 1.62 -2.50
N CYS A 8 -9.64 1.81 -3.77
CA CYS A 8 -9.01 3.03 -4.27
C CYS A 8 -9.93 3.83 -5.16
N GLN A 9 -9.82 5.15 -5.06
CA GLN A 9 -10.57 6.05 -5.91
C GLN A 9 -9.60 7.00 -6.57
N GLY A 10 -9.76 7.21 -7.87
CA GLY A 10 -8.96 8.17 -8.59
C GLY A 10 -9.31 9.58 -8.15
N ASP A 11 -8.33 10.45 -8.10
CA ASP A 11 -8.58 11.83 -7.73
C ASP A 11 -8.09 12.77 -8.83
N ALA A 12 -8.37 14.05 -8.66
CA ALA A 12 -8.12 15.02 -9.70
C ALA A 12 -6.64 15.31 -9.94
N ASP A 13 -5.78 14.86 -9.05
CA ASP A 13 -4.36 15.13 -9.16
C ASP A 13 -3.58 13.98 -9.80
N GLU A 14 -4.25 13.21 -10.64
CA GLU A 14 -3.59 12.12 -11.35
C GLU A 14 -3.00 11.09 -10.41
N GLY A 15 -3.81 10.66 -9.50
CA GLY A 15 -3.42 9.63 -8.57
C GLY A 15 -4.64 9.02 -7.96
N TRP A 16 -4.45 8.37 -6.83
CA TRP A 16 -5.53 7.69 -6.15
C TRP A 16 -5.42 7.89 -4.66
N THR A 17 -6.57 7.85 -3.99
CA THR A 17 -6.62 7.75 -2.54
C THR A 17 -7.19 6.38 -2.23
N CYS A 18 -6.43 5.58 -1.51
CA CYS A 18 -6.79 4.20 -1.22
C CYS A 18 -7.13 4.05 0.25
N HIS A 19 -8.24 3.37 0.52
CA HIS A 19 -8.63 3.04 1.88
C HIS A 19 -8.29 1.58 2.10
N VAL A 20 -7.51 1.30 3.14
CA VAL A 20 -7.04 -0.03 3.44
C VAL A 20 -7.58 -0.44 4.79
N THR A 21 -8.20 -1.59 4.87
CA THR A 21 -8.71 -2.14 6.12
C THR A 21 -7.96 -3.44 6.41
N LEU A 22 -7.39 -3.54 7.59
CA LEU A 22 -6.71 -4.74 8.03
C LEU A 22 -7.62 -5.48 8.99
N ARG A 23 -7.77 -6.78 8.78
CA ARG A 23 -8.67 -7.62 9.58
C ARG A 23 -7.94 -8.82 10.11
N GLU A 24 -8.28 -9.20 11.34
CA GLU A 24 -7.78 -10.42 11.92
C GLU A 24 -8.95 -11.11 12.61
N GLY A 25 -9.13 -12.41 12.35
CA GLY A 25 -10.18 -13.16 12.98
C GLY A 25 -11.57 -12.64 12.65
N GLY A 26 -11.73 -12.03 11.50
CA GLY A 26 -13.03 -11.48 11.10
C GLY A 26 -13.33 -10.10 11.65
N LEU A 27 -12.39 -9.52 12.40
CA LEU A 27 -12.60 -8.19 12.97
C LEU A 27 -11.66 -7.19 12.33
N ASP A 28 -12.16 -5.96 12.15
CA ASP A 28 -11.34 -4.88 11.63
C ASP A 28 -10.41 -4.44 12.75
N VAL A 29 -9.10 -4.48 12.53
CA VAL A 29 -8.15 -4.07 13.55
C VAL A 29 -7.53 -2.72 13.26
N SER A 30 -7.51 -2.27 12.01
CA SER A 30 -7.06 -0.91 11.70
C SER A 30 -7.49 -0.52 10.30
N THR A 31 -7.57 0.80 10.07
CA THR A 31 -7.85 1.32 8.74
C THR A 31 -6.82 2.39 8.44
N HIS A 32 -6.48 2.51 7.16
CA HIS A 32 -5.44 3.43 6.73
C HIS A 32 -5.83 4.11 5.44
N ILE A 33 -5.34 5.31 5.22
CA ILE A 33 -5.56 6.05 3.99
C ILE A 33 -4.20 6.25 3.35
N VAL A 34 -4.06 5.78 2.11
CA VAL A 34 -2.78 5.83 1.41
C VAL A 34 -2.97 6.53 0.08
N ARG A 35 -2.11 7.49 -0.20
CA ARG A 35 -2.14 8.19 -1.48
C ARG A 35 -1.12 7.56 -2.41
N VAL A 36 -1.53 7.34 -3.64
CA VAL A 36 -0.66 6.78 -4.66
C VAL A 36 -0.71 7.70 -5.87
N ARG A 37 0.44 8.16 -6.32
CA ARG A 37 0.51 8.99 -7.51
C ARG A 37 0.70 8.12 -8.73
N ALA A 38 0.19 8.59 -9.88
CA ALA A 38 0.32 7.83 -11.11
C ALA A 38 1.78 7.50 -11.43
N ALA A 39 2.69 8.44 -11.18
CA ALA A 39 4.10 8.19 -11.42
C ALA A 39 4.64 7.10 -10.51
N ASP A 40 4.16 7.02 -9.29
CA ASP A 40 4.60 6.00 -8.36
C ASP A 40 4.10 4.63 -8.78
N LEU A 41 2.87 4.56 -9.27
CA LEU A 41 2.33 3.29 -9.76
C LEU A 41 3.16 2.79 -10.93
N SER A 42 3.49 3.69 -11.88
CA SER A 42 4.28 3.29 -13.03
C SER A 42 5.68 2.83 -12.65
N ARG A 43 6.25 3.43 -11.62
CA ARG A 43 7.59 3.08 -11.16
C ARG A 43 7.60 1.77 -10.38
N LEU A 44 6.61 1.60 -9.50
CA LEU A 44 6.62 0.48 -8.58
C LEU A 44 5.90 -0.75 -9.09
N ASP A 45 5.01 -0.58 -10.06
CA ASP A 45 4.26 -1.71 -10.63
C ASP A 45 4.05 -1.44 -12.11
N PRO A 46 5.12 -1.50 -12.91
CA PRO A 46 5.02 -1.19 -14.33
C PRO A 46 3.96 -2.02 -15.03
N GLY A 47 3.16 -1.37 -15.85
CA GLY A 47 2.08 -2.06 -16.55
C GLY A 47 0.76 -2.10 -15.82
N ALA A 48 0.74 -1.75 -14.55
CA ALA A 48 -0.52 -1.75 -13.81
C ALA A 48 -1.35 -0.52 -14.18
N THR A 49 -2.67 -0.71 -14.24
CA THR A 49 -3.57 0.40 -14.52
C THR A 49 -4.28 0.88 -13.26
N GLU A 50 -4.22 0.09 -12.18
CA GLU A 50 -4.86 0.44 -10.91
C GLU A 50 -3.91 0.13 -9.78
N PRO A 51 -3.97 0.89 -8.69
CA PRO A 51 -3.03 0.73 -7.59
C PRO A 51 -3.40 -0.34 -6.58
N ASP A 52 -4.57 -0.97 -6.71
CA ASP A 52 -5.09 -1.87 -5.67
C ASP A 52 -4.12 -2.98 -5.30
N GLU A 53 -3.57 -3.66 -6.30
CA GLU A 53 -2.66 -4.76 -6.02
C GLU A 53 -1.33 -4.27 -5.46
N LEU A 54 -0.85 -3.14 -5.92
CA LEU A 54 0.38 -2.57 -5.40
C LEU A 54 0.20 -2.20 -3.93
N VAL A 55 -0.91 -1.57 -3.58
CA VAL A 55 -1.16 -1.18 -2.20
C VAL A 55 -1.30 -2.42 -1.32
N LYS A 56 -1.98 -3.44 -1.82
CA LYS A 56 -2.15 -4.67 -1.07
C LYS A 56 -0.79 -5.33 -0.82
N ALA A 57 0.05 -5.42 -1.84
CA ALA A 57 1.38 -5.99 -1.70
C ALA A 57 2.25 -5.16 -0.76
N SER A 58 2.08 -3.85 -0.79
CA SER A 58 2.83 -2.96 0.09
C SER A 58 2.46 -3.17 1.55
N PHE A 59 1.16 -3.40 1.82
CA PHE A 59 0.74 -3.68 3.19
C PHE A 59 1.20 -5.06 3.65
N ALA A 60 1.25 -6.05 2.74
CA ALA A 60 1.81 -7.34 3.08
C ALA A 60 3.28 -7.18 3.48
N PHE A 61 4.01 -6.33 2.76
CA PHE A 61 5.40 -6.02 3.09
C PHE A 61 5.49 -5.39 4.47
N LEU A 62 4.60 -4.44 4.78
CA LEU A 62 4.63 -3.77 6.07
C LEU A 62 4.29 -4.72 7.21
N LEU A 63 3.32 -5.60 6.99
CA LEU A 63 2.89 -6.52 8.03
C LEU A 63 3.95 -7.57 8.38
N GLU A 64 4.89 -7.81 7.49
CA GLU A 64 6.01 -8.68 7.81
C GLU A 64 6.97 -8.01 8.79
N ARG A 65 6.88 -6.70 8.93
CA ARG A 65 7.83 -5.92 9.71
C ARG A 65 7.22 -5.26 10.93
N GLU A 66 5.92 -4.96 10.87
CA GLU A 66 5.25 -4.24 11.95
C GLU A 66 3.84 -4.75 12.15
N PRO A 67 3.33 -4.73 13.38
CA PRO A 67 1.93 -5.07 13.60
C PRO A 67 1.03 -3.95 13.07
N PRO A 68 -0.25 -4.26 12.81
CA PRO A 68 -1.17 -3.26 12.25
C PRO A 68 -1.21 -1.95 13.03
N GLY A 69 -1.13 -2.01 14.33
CA GLY A 69 -1.22 -0.79 15.14
C GLY A 69 -0.04 0.13 15.03
N SER A 70 1.08 -0.34 14.46
CA SER A 70 2.26 0.47 14.28
C SER A 70 2.31 1.14 12.91
N ILE A 71 1.43 0.77 11.99
CA ILE A 71 1.41 1.35 10.67
C ILE A 71 0.67 2.69 10.72
N LEU A 72 1.23 3.72 10.09
CA LEU A 72 0.61 5.03 10.09
C LEU A 72 -0.79 4.97 9.51
N ARG A 73 -1.68 5.78 10.04
CA ARG A 73 -3.05 5.79 9.58
C ARG A 73 -3.23 6.47 8.24
N SER A 74 -2.37 7.40 7.90
CA SER A 74 -2.47 8.13 6.65
C SER A 74 -1.08 8.47 6.17
N PHE A 75 -0.75 8.12 4.94
CA PHE A 75 0.59 8.38 4.41
C PHE A 75 0.59 8.23 2.89
N ASP A 76 1.65 8.73 2.27
CA ASP A 76 1.88 8.51 0.85
C ASP A 76 2.59 7.17 0.70
N LEU A 77 2.29 6.44 -0.36
CA LEU A 77 2.90 5.14 -0.57
C LEU A 77 4.42 5.22 -0.54
N THR A 78 4.98 6.29 -1.07
CA THR A 78 6.44 6.46 -1.10
C THR A 78 7.05 6.65 0.28
N ASP A 79 6.25 6.96 1.29
CA ASP A 79 6.78 7.09 2.63
C ASP A 79 7.27 5.76 3.19
N ILE A 80 6.80 4.64 2.63
CA ILE A 80 7.25 3.34 3.09
C ILE A 80 8.76 3.20 2.93
N ALA A 81 9.31 3.66 1.80
CA ALA A 81 10.73 3.55 1.56
C ALA A 81 11.56 4.41 2.51
N ARG A 82 10.95 5.42 3.11
CA ARG A 82 11.66 6.27 4.07
C ARG A 82 11.92 5.54 5.39
N TYR A 83 10.99 4.65 5.76
CA TYR A 83 11.13 3.87 6.98
C TYR A 83 11.78 2.53 6.71
N PHE A 84 11.57 1.97 5.52
CA PHE A 84 12.10 0.67 5.14
C PHE A 84 12.73 0.80 3.75
N PRO A 85 13.99 1.22 3.67
CA PRO A 85 14.62 1.44 2.36
C PRO A 85 14.59 0.23 1.43
N GLU A 86 14.52 -0.98 1.98
CA GLU A 86 14.46 -2.17 1.17
C GLU A 86 13.17 -2.26 0.34
N TYR A 87 12.17 -1.43 0.64
CA TYR A 87 10.94 -1.39 -0.14
C TYR A 87 11.24 -1.09 -1.61
N ASP A 88 12.11 -0.11 -1.87
CA ASP A 88 12.45 0.24 -3.25
C ASP A 88 13.24 -0.88 -3.92
N ASN A 89 13.87 -1.77 -3.16
CA ASN A 89 14.58 -2.89 -3.73
C ASN A 89 13.64 -4.05 -4.04
N GLU A 90 12.56 -4.21 -3.30
CA GLU A 90 11.63 -5.30 -3.51
C GLU A 90 10.55 -4.96 -4.53
N PHE A 91 10.23 -3.69 -4.65
CA PHE A 91 9.31 -3.20 -5.66
C PHE A 91 10.14 -2.36 -6.63
N PRO A 92 9.98 -2.49 -7.82
CA PRO A 92 9.00 -3.11 -8.64
C PRO A 92 9.34 -4.50 -9.04
N VAL A 93 10.15 -5.07 -8.44
CA VAL A 93 10.50 -6.19 -8.87
C VAL A 93 9.73 -7.16 -9.15
N ARG A 94 9.09 -7.45 -8.52
CA ARG A 94 8.48 -8.41 -8.71
C ARG A 94 7.88 -8.74 -9.68
N SER A 95 7.71 -8.44 -10.09
CA SER A 95 7.13 -8.61 -10.94
C SER A 95 6.99 -9.40 -11.63
N ARG A 96 7.09 -9.72 -11.85
CA ARG A 96 6.67 -10.42 -12.61
C ARG A 96 7.33 -10.97 -13.24
#